data_fa5dffcdc92d22937b2e638ae48d801d
#
_entry.id   fa5dffcdc92d22937b2e638ae48d801d
#
_cell.length_a   1.000
_cell.length_b   1.000
_cell.length_c   1.000
_cell.angle_alpha   90.00
_cell.angle_beta   90.00
_cell.angle_gamma   90.00
#
_symmetry.space_group_name_H-M   'P 1'
#
loop_
_entity.id
_entity.type
_entity.pdbx_description
1 polymer ?
#
loop_
_entity_poly.entity_id
_entity_poly.type
_entity_poly.pdbx_seq_one_letter_code
_entity_poly.pdbx_strand_id
1 'polypeptide(L)'
;KGERKGEKDLNKISLSERQARQFNLNTNRIYTITELVEIFKVENPQSNIDEGILAGYLDLGAVLNPQEGDLVFYKKYAKAYKSYLKEKGVQEERIEPAPAPDGSLELWGYFQVGVPVFSMDLWGMNKIDTAKSDAETGQSELALDQAMLAFADNHREHKGFVEWKAFDHPTLGSVEIGGFVPYFGTTPPGEWADSLLQIQIPWIFQLARELPSLHIYEVKTSEKGNGIYQLDIWTENRSFIPFPTNMGKRNMQPAPAILSVEGEQIEFVSGYRRTPITSIEGHSRIKTTLIIQKEKPGKITLKLDSKTAGHDELTINIGG
;
A
#
# COMPACT_ATOMS: atom_id res chain seq x y z
N LYS A 1 13.02 6.70 -20.24
CA LYS A 1 13.03 5.42 -19.48
C LYS A 1 14.50 5.11 -19.19
N GLY A 2 15.06 5.69 -18.12
CA GLY A 2 16.34 5.27 -17.59
C GLY A 2 16.15 3.92 -16.93
N GLU A 3 16.75 2.87 -17.46
CA GLU A 3 16.86 1.60 -16.78
C GLU A 3 17.62 1.84 -15.47
N ARG A 4 16.94 1.63 -14.34
CA ARG A 4 17.61 1.61 -13.05
C ARG A 4 18.64 0.48 -13.06
N LYS A 5 19.89 0.78 -12.76
CA LYS A 5 20.87 -0.23 -12.37
C LYS A 5 20.33 -0.97 -11.14
N GLY A 6 19.71 -2.14 -11.35
CA GLY A 6 19.19 -2.98 -10.26
C GLY A 6 17.82 -3.62 -10.49
N GLU A 7 16.96 -3.03 -11.29
CA GLU A 7 15.66 -3.63 -11.61
C GLU A 7 15.80 -4.50 -12.86
N LYS A 8 16.01 -5.79 -12.66
CA LYS A 8 16.00 -6.74 -13.78
C LYS A 8 14.54 -6.94 -14.22
N ASP A 9 14.25 -6.66 -15.49
CA ASP A 9 12.95 -6.93 -16.10
C ASP A 9 12.68 -8.44 -16.04
N LEU A 10 11.77 -8.84 -15.17
CA LEU A 10 11.39 -10.25 -14.96
C LEU A 10 10.76 -10.90 -16.20
N ASN A 11 10.41 -10.10 -17.19
CA ASN A 11 9.95 -10.58 -18.51
C ASN A 11 11.11 -10.70 -19.51
N LYS A 12 12.34 -10.26 -19.13
CA LYS A 12 13.53 -10.31 -20.00
C LYS A 12 14.76 -10.70 -19.22
N ILE A 13 14.79 -11.92 -18.70
CA ILE A 13 15.87 -12.43 -17.89
C ILE A 13 16.95 -13.04 -18.81
N SER A 14 18.15 -12.47 -18.78
CA SER A 14 19.36 -13.05 -19.35
C SER A 14 20.15 -13.70 -18.23
N LEU A 15 20.39 -15.01 -18.32
CA LEU A 15 21.11 -15.77 -17.32
C LEU A 15 22.64 -15.62 -17.54
N SER A 16 23.38 -15.44 -16.45
CA SER A 16 24.82 -15.55 -16.48
C SER A 16 25.24 -17.01 -16.80
N GLU A 17 26.45 -17.22 -17.31
CA GLU A 17 26.96 -18.58 -17.56
C GLU A 17 26.88 -19.49 -16.33
N ARG A 18 27.14 -18.95 -15.14
CA ARG A 18 27.06 -19.71 -13.90
C ARG A 18 25.62 -20.16 -13.61
N GLN A 19 24.64 -19.24 -13.75
CA GLN A 19 23.22 -19.54 -13.57
C GLN A 19 22.70 -20.54 -14.60
N ALA A 20 23.05 -20.32 -15.86
CA ALA A 20 22.62 -21.21 -16.93
C ALA A 20 23.19 -22.64 -16.77
N ARG A 21 24.48 -22.79 -16.39
CA ARG A 21 25.08 -24.11 -16.11
C ARG A 21 24.42 -24.79 -14.89
N GLN A 22 24.10 -24.03 -13.85
CA GLN A 22 23.50 -24.56 -12.64
C GLN A 22 22.12 -25.19 -12.92
N PHE A 23 21.39 -24.68 -13.91
CA PHE A 23 20.03 -25.09 -14.23
C PHE A 23 19.88 -25.73 -15.62
N ASN A 24 20.99 -26.08 -16.23
CA ASN A 24 21.03 -26.66 -17.57
C ASN A 24 20.26 -25.87 -18.64
N LEU A 25 20.35 -24.52 -18.54
CA LEU A 25 19.63 -23.57 -19.39
C LEU A 25 20.57 -22.91 -20.41
N ASN A 26 20.00 -22.30 -21.44
CA ASN A 26 20.77 -21.64 -22.50
C ASN A 26 21.07 -20.18 -22.16
N THR A 27 22.34 -19.77 -22.18
CA THR A 27 22.79 -18.39 -21.92
C THR A 27 22.37 -17.39 -22.99
N ASN A 28 22.12 -17.85 -24.21
CA ASN A 28 21.77 -16.98 -25.34
C ASN A 28 20.27 -16.78 -25.51
N ARG A 29 19.49 -17.28 -24.57
CA ARG A 29 18.02 -17.14 -24.57
C ARG A 29 17.60 -16.16 -23.47
N ILE A 30 16.62 -15.34 -23.81
CA ILE A 30 15.91 -14.49 -22.85
C ILE A 30 14.72 -15.29 -22.30
N TYR A 31 14.58 -15.33 -20.98
CA TYR A 31 13.53 -16.03 -20.27
C TYR A 31 12.60 -15.04 -19.56
N THR A 32 11.38 -15.45 -19.31
CA THR A 32 10.53 -14.79 -18.31
C THR A 32 10.66 -15.53 -16.99
N ILE A 33 10.36 -14.86 -15.86
CA ILE A 33 10.38 -15.51 -14.55
C ILE A 33 9.37 -16.67 -14.49
N THR A 34 8.19 -16.50 -15.08
CA THR A 34 7.14 -17.53 -15.15
C THR A 34 7.62 -18.77 -15.89
N GLU A 35 8.28 -18.59 -17.03
CA GLU A 35 8.90 -19.67 -17.81
C GLU A 35 9.95 -20.45 -17.00
N LEU A 36 10.80 -19.71 -16.28
CA LEU A 36 11.80 -20.32 -15.41
C LEU A 36 11.17 -21.10 -14.25
N VAL A 37 10.09 -20.62 -13.64
CA VAL A 37 9.34 -21.33 -12.60
C VAL A 37 8.76 -22.64 -13.15
N GLU A 38 8.21 -22.64 -14.36
CA GLU A 38 7.67 -23.86 -15.00
C GLU A 38 8.78 -24.88 -15.26
N ILE A 39 9.93 -24.46 -15.81
CA ILE A 39 11.08 -25.32 -16.03
C ILE A 39 11.55 -25.95 -14.71
N PHE A 40 11.64 -25.16 -13.64
CA PHE A 40 12.06 -25.65 -12.32
C PHE A 40 11.07 -26.64 -11.71
N LYS A 41 9.76 -26.40 -11.87
CA LYS A 41 8.72 -27.33 -11.41
C LYS A 41 8.76 -28.67 -12.12
N VAL A 42 9.11 -28.67 -13.41
CA VAL A 42 9.28 -29.91 -14.17
C VAL A 42 10.45 -30.74 -13.64
N GLU A 43 11.57 -30.09 -13.31
CA GLU A 43 12.76 -30.77 -12.76
C GLU A 43 12.58 -31.15 -11.28
N ASN A 44 11.77 -30.40 -10.54
CA ASN A 44 11.53 -30.59 -9.11
C ASN A 44 10.03 -30.57 -8.77
N PRO A 45 9.26 -31.61 -9.10
CA PRO A 45 7.80 -31.60 -8.98
C PRO A 45 7.24 -31.40 -7.57
N GLN A 46 8.08 -31.63 -6.54
CA GLN A 46 7.70 -31.47 -5.13
C GLN A 46 8.11 -30.10 -4.55
N SER A 47 8.74 -29.24 -5.34
CA SER A 47 9.15 -27.93 -4.85
C SER A 47 8.01 -26.92 -4.91
N ASN A 48 7.81 -26.19 -3.80
CA ASN A 48 6.89 -25.03 -3.75
C ASN A 48 7.56 -23.76 -4.27
N ILE A 49 8.34 -23.84 -5.35
CA ILE A 49 8.98 -22.70 -5.97
C ILE A 49 7.92 -21.81 -6.62
N ASP A 50 7.86 -20.56 -6.18
CA ASP A 50 7.15 -19.47 -6.84
C ASP A 50 8.13 -18.48 -7.49
N GLU A 51 7.60 -17.48 -8.19
CA GLU A 51 8.39 -16.46 -8.87
C GLU A 51 9.32 -15.67 -7.91
N GLY A 52 8.85 -15.41 -6.68
CA GLY A 52 9.62 -14.68 -5.67
C GLY A 52 10.81 -15.48 -5.16
N ILE A 53 10.59 -16.77 -4.87
CA ILE A 53 11.66 -17.68 -4.43
C ILE A 53 12.71 -17.84 -5.52
N LEU A 54 12.26 -18.04 -6.76
CA LEU A 54 13.18 -18.24 -7.89
C LEU A 54 13.96 -16.96 -8.22
N ALA A 55 13.32 -15.78 -8.19
CA ALA A 55 13.98 -14.51 -8.40
C ALA A 55 15.05 -14.25 -7.34
N GLY A 56 14.77 -14.54 -6.07
CA GLY A 56 15.77 -14.49 -5.00
C GLY A 56 16.93 -15.46 -5.21
N TYR A 57 16.63 -16.68 -5.67
CA TYR A 57 17.65 -17.70 -5.93
C TYR A 57 18.56 -17.34 -7.11
N LEU A 58 18.02 -16.66 -8.13
CA LEU A 58 18.75 -16.19 -9.30
C LEU A 58 19.39 -14.81 -9.08
N ASP A 59 19.32 -14.26 -7.88
CA ASP A 59 19.83 -12.91 -7.56
C ASP A 59 19.27 -11.82 -8.49
N LEU A 60 17.98 -11.96 -8.83
CA LEU A 60 17.24 -11.02 -9.67
C LEU A 60 16.58 -9.89 -8.85
N GLY A 61 16.72 -9.94 -7.54
CA GLY A 61 15.99 -9.09 -6.59
C GLY A 61 14.65 -9.71 -6.14
N ALA A 62 14.01 -9.07 -5.20
CA ALA A 62 12.69 -9.51 -4.74
C ALA A 62 11.62 -9.18 -5.79
N VAL A 63 10.79 -10.18 -6.13
CA VAL A 63 9.58 -9.92 -6.95
C VAL A 63 8.53 -9.29 -6.05
N LEU A 64 8.43 -7.97 -6.10
CA LEU A 64 7.46 -7.19 -5.34
C LEU A 64 6.21 -6.94 -6.19
N ASN A 65 5.43 -8.00 -6.47
CA ASN A 65 4.17 -7.86 -7.17
C ASN A 65 3.03 -7.68 -6.17
N PRO A 66 2.28 -6.59 -6.25
CA PRO A 66 1.05 -6.43 -5.48
C PRO A 66 0.06 -7.55 -5.82
N GLN A 67 -0.71 -8.00 -4.83
CA GLN A 67 -1.76 -8.99 -5.07
C GLN A 67 -2.84 -8.39 -5.99
N GLU A 68 -3.26 -9.14 -7.01
CA GLU A 68 -4.23 -8.66 -8.02
C GLU A 68 -5.53 -8.13 -7.39
N GLY A 69 -6.04 -8.83 -6.37
CA GLY A 69 -7.23 -8.39 -5.65
C GLY A 69 -7.06 -7.06 -4.92
N ASP A 70 -5.84 -6.71 -4.52
CA ASP A 70 -5.55 -5.44 -3.88
C ASP A 70 -5.41 -4.31 -4.90
N LEU A 71 -4.99 -4.60 -6.13
CA LEU A 71 -4.93 -3.60 -7.19
C LEU A 71 -6.29 -2.96 -7.50
N VAL A 72 -7.39 -3.63 -7.19
CA VAL A 72 -8.75 -3.12 -7.42
C VAL A 72 -9.00 -1.84 -6.62
N PHE A 73 -8.70 -1.83 -5.33
CA PHE A 73 -8.90 -0.63 -4.50
C PHE A 73 -7.85 0.44 -4.79
N TYR A 74 -6.59 0.08 -5.06
CA TYR A 74 -5.57 1.05 -5.44
C TYR A 74 -5.94 1.78 -6.74
N LYS A 75 -6.37 1.07 -7.78
CA LYS A 75 -6.83 1.67 -9.05
C LYS A 75 -8.06 2.56 -8.85
N LYS A 76 -9.03 2.14 -8.01
CA LYS A 76 -10.22 2.94 -7.68
C LYS A 76 -9.82 4.27 -7.06
N TYR A 77 -8.99 4.25 -6.01
CA TYR A 77 -8.63 5.48 -5.31
C TYR A 77 -7.66 6.35 -6.10
N ALA A 78 -6.75 5.77 -6.88
CA ALA A 78 -5.91 6.54 -7.80
C ALA A 78 -6.74 7.29 -8.85
N LYS A 79 -7.77 6.64 -9.43
CA LYS A 79 -8.70 7.29 -10.36
C LYS A 79 -9.51 8.40 -9.67
N ALA A 80 -10.03 8.13 -8.49
CA ALA A 80 -10.81 9.11 -7.72
C ALA A 80 -9.95 10.33 -7.36
N TYR A 81 -8.70 10.12 -6.96
CA TYR A 81 -7.77 11.22 -6.68
C TYR A 81 -7.48 12.09 -7.89
N LYS A 82 -7.23 11.48 -9.06
CA LYS A 82 -7.05 12.24 -10.32
C LYS A 82 -8.27 13.09 -10.65
N SER A 83 -9.47 12.53 -10.51
CA SER A 83 -10.73 13.29 -10.73
C SER A 83 -10.88 14.43 -9.73
N TYR A 84 -10.58 14.17 -8.46
CA TYR A 84 -10.62 15.19 -7.42
C TYR A 84 -9.65 16.35 -7.69
N LEU A 85 -8.41 16.07 -8.09
CA LEU A 85 -7.44 17.11 -8.43
C LEU A 85 -7.91 17.94 -9.63
N LYS A 86 -8.48 17.31 -10.64
CA LYS A 86 -9.05 18.00 -11.81
C LYS A 86 -10.17 18.96 -11.41
N GLU A 87 -11.10 18.53 -10.55
CA GLU A 87 -12.18 19.38 -10.02
C GLU A 87 -11.64 20.59 -9.23
N LYS A 88 -10.48 20.43 -8.59
CA LYS A 88 -9.79 21.51 -7.87
C LYS A 88 -8.93 22.41 -8.75
N GLY A 89 -8.92 22.18 -10.06
CA GLY A 89 -8.12 22.96 -11.01
C GLY A 89 -6.62 22.69 -10.95
N VAL A 90 -6.21 21.58 -10.32
CA VAL A 90 -4.81 21.16 -10.32
C VAL A 90 -4.49 20.55 -11.67
N GLN A 91 -3.45 21.05 -12.34
CA GLN A 91 -3.03 20.56 -13.64
C GLN A 91 -2.62 19.08 -13.58
N GLU A 92 -3.03 18.31 -14.59
CA GLU A 92 -2.74 16.86 -14.66
C GLU A 92 -1.28 16.57 -15.01
N GLU A 93 -0.59 17.52 -15.67
CA GLU A 93 0.76 17.32 -16.18
C GLU A 93 1.82 17.75 -15.16
N ARG A 94 2.09 16.87 -14.23
CA ARG A 94 3.24 16.98 -13.33
C ARG A 94 4.39 16.11 -13.81
N ILE A 95 5.62 16.47 -13.44
CA ILE A 95 6.74 15.55 -13.53
C ILE A 95 6.40 14.34 -12.65
N GLU A 96 6.43 13.15 -13.23
CA GLU A 96 6.14 11.93 -12.47
C GLU A 96 7.13 11.78 -11.32
N PRO A 97 6.66 11.54 -10.08
CA PRO A 97 7.56 11.26 -8.97
C PRO A 97 8.39 10.01 -9.25
N ALA A 98 9.59 9.96 -8.70
CA ALA A 98 10.37 8.74 -8.74
C ALA A 98 9.57 7.60 -8.11
N PRO A 99 9.60 6.39 -8.69
CA PRO A 99 8.98 5.23 -8.04
C PRO A 99 9.54 5.03 -6.63
N ALA A 100 8.72 4.46 -5.75
CA ALA A 100 9.14 4.16 -4.39
C ALA A 100 10.44 3.33 -4.39
N PRO A 101 11.51 3.78 -3.71
CA PRO A 101 12.75 3.03 -3.63
C PRO A 101 12.57 1.77 -2.78
N ASP A 102 13.39 0.77 -3.02
CA ASP A 102 13.45 -0.43 -2.18
C ASP A 102 13.67 -0.06 -0.71
N GLY A 103 12.90 -0.70 0.19
CA GLY A 103 12.94 -0.40 1.62
C GLY A 103 12.14 0.84 2.04
N SER A 104 11.39 1.46 1.14
CA SER A 104 10.50 2.56 1.48
C SER A 104 9.37 2.13 2.44
N LEU A 105 8.82 3.09 3.18
CA LEU A 105 7.76 2.84 4.16
C LEU A 105 6.50 2.25 3.52
N GLU A 106 6.13 2.74 2.34
CA GLU A 106 4.96 2.26 1.61
C GLU A 106 5.11 0.80 1.15
N LEU A 107 6.27 0.42 0.64
CA LEU A 107 6.55 -0.97 0.27
C LEU A 107 6.60 -1.86 1.51
N TRP A 108 7.26 -1.41 2.58
CA TRP A 108 7.32 -2.14 3.83
C TRP A 108 5.92 -2.35 4.44
N GLY A 109 5.10 -1.31 4.52
CA GLY A 109 3.76 -1.39 5.07
C GLY A 109 2.86 -2.36 4.29
N TYR A 110 2.92 -2.32 2.96
CA TYR A 110 2.12 -3.21 2.14
C TYR A 110 2.67 -4.66 2.14
N PHE A 111 3.96 -4.86 1.80
CA PHE A 111 4.51 -6.20 1.60
C PHE A 111 4.84 -6.94 2.89
N GLN A 112 5.21 -6.26 3.96
CA GLN A 112 5.57 -6.89 5.22
C GLN A 112 4.41 -6.91 6.22
N VAL A 113 3.72 -5.77 6.39
CA VAL A 113 2.61 -5.68 7.35
C VAL A 113 1.29 -6.10 6.73
N GLY A 114 1.11 -5.93 5.40
CA GLY A 114 -0.11 -6.30 4.69
C GLY A 114 -1.27 -5.34 4.93
N VAL A 115 -0.98 -4.08 5.21
CA VAL A 115 -2.00 -3.02 5.32
C VAL A 115 -2.07 -2.18 4.05
N PRO A 116 -3.21 -1.53 3.75
CA PRO A 116 -3.27 -0.57 2.65
C PRO A 116 -2.38 0.63 2.98
N VAL A 117 -1.50 0.99 2.06
CA VAL A 117 -0.59 2.14 2.22
C VAL A 117 -0.75 3.06 1.01
N PHE A 118 -0.86 4.35 1.29
CA PHE A 118 -0.97 5.39 0.28
C PHE A 118 0.10 6.44 0.53
N SER A 119 1.05 6.56 -0.39
CA SER A 119 2.03 7.63 -0.42
C SER A 119 1.55 8.70 -1.39
N MET A 120 1.63 9.96 -0.99
CA MET A 120 1.13 11.09 -1.78
C MET A 120 2.16 12.20 -1.84
N ASP A 121 2.51 12.58 -3.06
CA ASP A 121 3.24 13.82 -3.29
C ASP A 121 2.26 14.98 -3.31
N LEU A 122 2.32 15.83 -2.28
CA LEU A 122 1.41 16.96 -2.14
C LEU A 122 1.65 18.03 -3.21
N TRP A 123 2.87 18.09 -3.74
CA TRP A 123 3.28 18.99 -4.79
C TRP A 123 4.28 18.32 -5.73
N GLY A 124 4.34 18.76 -6.96
CA GLY A 124 5.35 18.43 -7.95
C GLY A 124 5.42 19.52 -8.99
N MET A 125 6.59 19.74 -9.56
CA MET A 125 6.74 20.69 -10.67
C MET A 125 5.87 20.26 -11.85
N ASN A 126 5.21 21.20 -12.49
CA ASN A 126 4.47 20.94 -13.71
C ASN A 126 5.43 20.46 -14.79
N LYS A 127 4.98 19.51 -15.63
CA LYS A 127 5.67 19.26 -16.89
C LYS A 127 5.68 20.55 -17.68
N ILE A 128 6.86 21.11 -17.82
CA ILE A 128 7.04 22.22 -18.73
C ILE A 128 7.02 21.60 -20.11
N ASP A 129 6.43 22.33 -21.06
CA ASP A 129 6.28 21.92 -22.45
C ASP A 129 7.66 21.61 -23.08
N THR A 130 8.22 20.46 -22.70
CA THR A 130 9.39 19.86 -23.35
C THR A 130 9.00 19.16 -24.66
N ALA A 131 7.79 19.47 -25.16
CA ALA A 131 7.19 18.85 -26.33
C ALA A 131 8.01 18.94 -27.63
N LYS A 132 9.26 19.34 -27.57
CA LYS A 132 10.18 19.42 -28.71
C LYS A 132 11.57 18.81 -28.45
N SER A 133 11.76 18.07 -27.36
CA SER A 133 13.05 17.37 -27.17
C SER A 133 12.92 15.91 -27.60
N ASP A 134 13.53 15.57 -28.69
CA ASP A 134 13.66 14.18 -29.15
C ASP A 134 14.33 13.34 -28.06
N ALA A 135 13.61 12.33 -27.59
CA ALA A 135 14.02 11.44 -26.49
C ALA A 135 15.29 10.59 -26.77
N GLU A 136 15.88 10.72 -27.96
CA GLU A 136 17.03 9.91 -28.37
C GLU A 136 18.41 10.60 -28.18
N THR A 137 18.48 11.88 -27.78
CA THR A 137 19.73 12.65 -27.86
C THR A 137 20.28 13.19 -26.53
N GLY A 138 19.82 12.73 -25.35
CA GLY A 138 20.27 13.29 -24.05
C GLY A 138 19.83 14.75 -23.79
N GLN A 139 19.09 15.35 -24.69
CA GLN A 139 18.54 16.73 -24.56
C GLN A 139 17.42 16.84 -23.51
N SER A 140 16.94 15.72 -23.00
CA SER A 140 15.89 15.69 -21.96
C SER A 140 16.36 16.22 -20.61
N GLU A 141 17.62 15.97 -20.21
CA GLU A 141 18.16 16.46 -18.94
C GLU A 141 18.41 17.96 -18.99
N LEU A 142 19.01 18.45 -20.08
CA LEU A 142 19.25 19.87 -20.27
C LEU A 142 17.93 20.68 -20.34
N ALA A 143 16.90 20.13 -20.99
CA ALA A 143 15.58 20.76 -21.04
C ALA A 143 14.92 20.81 -19.67
N LEU A 144 15.09 19.77 -18.83
CA LEU A 144 14.62 19.76 -17.45
C LEU A 144 15.34 20.82 -16.61
N ASP A 145 16.66 20.90 -16.71
CA ASP A 145 17.46 21.89 -15.97
C ASP A 145 17.10 23.33 -16.37
N GLN A 146 16.89 23.60 -17.66
CA GLN A 146 16.43 24.89 -18.16
C GLN A 146 15.05 25.24 -17.62
N ALA A 147 14.16 24.27 -17.56
CA ALA A 147 12.83 24.42 -17.02
C ALA A 147 12.83 24.69 -15.52
N MET A 148 13.70 23.99 -14.77
CA MET A 148 13.90 24.23 -13.35
C MET A 148 14.49 25.64 -13.10
N LEU A 149 15.42 26.08 -13.93
CA LEU A 149 15.97 27.44 -13.84
C LEU A 149 14.91 28.50 -14.08
N ALA A 150 14.11 28.36 -15.16
CA ALA A 150 13.00 29.27 -15.43
C ALA A 150 11.97 29.28 -14.29
N PHE A 151 11.71 28.14 -13.66
CA PHE A 151 10.86 28.08 -12.47
C PHE A 151 11.48 28.81 -11.27
N ALA A 152 12.80 28.66 -11.05
CA ALA A 152 13.53 29.38 -10.00
C ALA A 152 13.41 30.89 -10.17
N ASP A 153 13.58 31.39 -11.40
CA ASP A 153 13.52 32.80 -11.69
C ASP A 153 12.11 33.37 -11.54
N ASN A 154 11.08 32.65 -11.99
CA ASN A 154 9.71 33.13 -11.98
C ASN A 154 8.99 32.99 -10.62
N HIS A 155 9.35 31.99 -9.81
CA HIS A 155 8.59 31.62 -8.62
C HIS A 155 9.40 31.55 -7.32
N ARG A 156 10.71 31.76 -7.37
CA ARG A 156 11.60 31.72 -6.21
C ARG A 156 12.44 32.99 -6.04
N GLU A 157 12.06 34.09 -6.66
CA GLU A 157 12.80 35.34 -6.59
C GLU A 157 14.30 35.17 -6.89
N HIS A 158 14.67 34.32 -7.86
CA HIS A 158 16.04 33.91 -8.18
C HIS A 158 16.81 33.19 -7.06
N LYS A 159 16.16 32.79 -5.96
CA LYS A 159 16.80 32.11 -4.83
C LYS A 159 16.82 30.57 -4.97
N GLY A 160 16.31 30.03 -6.08
CA GLY A 160 16.26 28.59 -6.33
C GLY A 160 17.57 27.97 -6.84
N PHE A 161 18.49 28.79 -7.32
CA PHE A 161 19.74 28.38 -7.90
C PHE A 161 20.89 29.25 -7.37
N VAL A 162 22.03 28.62 -7.05
CA VAL A 162 23.26 29.27 -6.63
C VAL A 162 24.26 29.19 -7.78
N GLU A 163 24.80 30.32 -8.21
CA GLU A 163 25.82 30.35 -9.26
C GLU A 163 27.02 29.52 -8.88
N TRP A 164 27.56 28.80 -9.86
CA TRP A 164 28.76 28.01 -9.68
C TRP A 164 29.97 28.91 -9.43
N LYS A 165 30.72 28.62 -8.39
CA LYS A 165 31.94 29.34 -8.01
C LYS A 165 33.03 28.40 -7.56
N ALA A 166 34.29 28.77 -7.85
CA ALA A 166 35.44 28.04 -7.38
C ALA A 166 35.50 28.05 -5.83
N PHE A 167 35.82 26.90 -5.25
CA PHE A 167 35.96 26.70 -3.82
C PHE A 167 37.14 25.73 -3.53
N ASP A 168 38.03 26.12 -2.63
CA ASP A 168 39.12 25.26 -2.20
C ASP A 168 38.65 24.33 -1.06
N HIS A 169 38.35 23.10 -1.43
CA HIS A 169 37.88 22.09 -0.45
C HIS A 169 39.09 21.49 0.29
N PRO A 170 39.02 21.35 1.64
CA PRO A 170 40.20 20.93 2.44
C PRO A 170 40.78 19.56 2.10
N THR A 171 39.98 18.66 1.49
CA THR A 171 40.42 17.30 1.14
C THR A 171 40.37 17.01 -0.36
N LEU A 172 39.52 17.73 -1.13
CA LEU A 172 39.33 17.48 -2.58
C LEU A 172 40.11 18.46 -3.46
N GLY A 173 40.73 19.49 -2.86
CA GLY A 173 41.40 20.54 -3.61
C GLY A 173 40.43 21.54 -4.23
N SER A 174 40.81 22.15 -5.34
CA SER A 174 39.95 23.13 -6.04
C SER A 174 38.76 22.44 -6.72
N VAL A 175 37.57 22.82 -6.34
CA VAL A 175 36.25 22.33 -6.84
C VAL A 175 35.36 23.52 -7.19
N GLU A 176 34.30 23.25 -7.90
CA GLU A 176 33.20 24.22 -8.07
C GLU A 176 31.99 23.82 -7.23
N ILE A 177 31.39 24.81 -6.55
CA ILE A 177 30.16 24.65 -5.78
C ILE A 177 29.08 25.57 -6.29
N GLY A 178 27.85 25.06 -6.44
CA GLY A 178 26.71 25.78 -6.97
C GLY A 178 25.58 24.80 -7.31
N GLY A 179 24.61 25.26 -8.08
CA GLY A 179 23.48 24.47 -8.54
C GLY A 179 22.19 24.77 -7.80
N PHE A 180 21.20 23.94 -8.02
CA PHE A 180 19.88 24.10 -7.34
C PHE A 180 20.01 23.91 -5.83
N VAL A 181 19.24 24.72 -5.09
CA VAL A 181 19.17 24.56 -3.63
C VAL A 181 18.61 23.19 -3.26
N PRO A 182 19.01 22.62 -2.11
CA PRO A 182 18.48 21.34 -1.67
C PRO A 182 16.94 21.31 -1.66
N TYR A 183 16.37 20.19 -2.10
CA TYR A 183 14.91 19.96 -2.18
C TYR A 183 14.14 20.91 -3.13
N PHE A 184 14.84 21.60 -4.03
CA PHE A 184 14.22 22.54 -4.97
C PHE A 184 13.06 21.94 -5.75
N GLY A 185 13.23 20.73 -6.28
CA GLY A 185 12.23 20.02 -7.09
C GLY A 185 11.10 19.35 -6.28
N THR A 186 11.24 19.25 -4.95
CA THR A 186 10.29 18.55 -4.08
C THR A 186 9.57 19.44 -3.07
N THR A 187 10.02 20.71 -2.93
CA THR A 187 9.42 21.66 -1.99
C THR A 187 8.76 22.80 -2.76
N PRO A 188 7.47 23.07 -2.56
CA PRO A 188 6.78 24.18 -3.23
C PRO A 188 7.30 25.55 -2.77
N PRO A 189 7.06 26.64 -3.53
CA PRO A 189 7.17 28.00 -3.01
C PRO A 189 6.34 28.16 -1.74
N GLY A 190 6.88 28.88 -0.73
CA GLY A 190 6.25 29.00 0.59
C GLY A 190 4.83 29.56 0.53
N GLU A 191 4.60 30.52 -0.35
CA GLU A 191 3.30 31.16 -0.57
C GLU A 191 2.23 30.20 -1.15
N TRP A 192 2.63 29.05 -1.70
CA TRP A 192 1.69 28.04 -2.23
C TRP A 192 1.29 27.01 -1.19
N ALA A 193 1.98 26.93 -0.05
CA ALA A 193 1.79 25.87 0.93
C ALA A 193 0.35 25.79 1.42
N ASP A 194 -0.26 26.91 1.81
CA ASP A 194 -1.64 26.95 2.32
C ASP A 194 -2.67 26.48 1.28
N SER A 195 -2.54 26.94 0.05
CA SER A 195 -3.44 26.54 -1.04
C SER A 195 -3.31 25.06 -1.38
N LEU A 196 -2.11 24.52 -1.37
CA LEU A 196 -1.86 23.09 -1.55
C LEU A 196 -2.47 22.26 -0.42
N LEU A 197 -2.27 22.67 0.82
CA LEU A 197 -2.85 21.99 1.97
C LEU A 197 -4.38 22.00 1.97
N GLN A 198 -4.99 23.13 1.59
CA GLN A 198 -6.45 23.24 1.44
C GLN A 198 -7.01 22.25 0.40
N ILE A 199 -6.24 21.91 -0.62
CA ILE A 199 -6.63 20.90 -1.62
C ILE A 199 -6.37 19.50 -1.11
N GLN A 200 -5.20 19.23 -0.53
CA GLN A 200 -4.75 17.87 -0.23
C GLN A 200 -5.34 17.30 1.07
N ILE A 201 -5.50 18.11 2.12
CA ILE A 201 -5.99 17.64 3.42
C ILE A 201 -7.40 17.04 3.34
N PRO A 202 -8.39 17.65 2.65
CA PRO A 202 -9.71 17.04 2.52
C PRO A 202 -9.67 15.67 1.84
N TRP A 203 -8.79 15.46 0.86
CA TRP A 203 -8.61 14.16 0.23
C TRP A 203 -8.03 13.12 1.19
N ILE A 204 -7.03 13.49 2.00
CA ILE A 204 -6.46 12.59 3.02
C ILE A 204 -7.54 12.13 3.99
N PHE A 205 -8.41 13.03 4.47
CA PHE A 205 -9.53 12.66 5.33
C PHE A 205 -10.56 11.76 4.62
N GLN A 206 -10.82 12.02 3.33
CA GLN A 206 -11.69 11.16 2.54
C GLN A 206 -11.09 9.75 2.42
N LEU A 207 -9.80 9.65 2.09
CA LEU A 207 -9.09 8.38 1.99
C LEU A 207 -9.04 7.62 3.32
N ALA A 208 -8.84 8.34 4.44
CA ALA A 208 -8.83 7.74 5.77
C ALA A 208 -10.19 7.11 6.15
N ARG A 209 -11.32 7.66 5.66
CA ARG A 209 -12.66 7.08 5.86
C ARG A 209 -12.91 5.82 5.05
N GLU A 210 -12.10 5.57 4.03
CA GLU A 210 -12.19 4.38 3.18
C GLU A 210 -11.35 3.21 3.71
N LEU A 211 -10.58 3.41 4.78
CA LEU A 211 -9.84 2.33 5.44
C LEU A 211 -10.82 1.31 6.04
N PRO A 212 -10.43 0.03 6.21
CA PRO A 212 -11.28 -0.99 6.78
C PRO A 212 -11.90 -0.55 8.10
N SER A 213 -13.21 -0.71 8.22
CA SER A 213 -13.98 -0.31 9.41
C SER A 213 -14.97 -1.40 9.76
N LEU A 214 -14.69 -2.11 10.86
CA LEU A 214 -15.46 -3.26 11.30
C LEU A 214 -16.48 -2.86 12.35
N HIS A 215 -17.73 -3.35 12.19
CA HIS A 215 -18.84 -3.05 13.08
C HIS A 215 -19.66 -4.29 13.38
N ILE A 216 -20.32 -4.30 14.53
CA ILE A 216 -21.36 -5.25 14.86
C ILE A 216 -22.66 -4.74 14.22
N TYR A 217 -23.05 -5.38 13.12
CA TYR A 217 -24.21 -4.94 12.33
C TYR A 217 -25.56 -5.30 12.98
N GLU A 218 -25.68 -6.56 13.41
CA GLU A 218 -26.94 -7.09 13.97
C GLU A 218 -26.63 -8.25 14.91
N VAL A 219 -27.45 -8.39 15.93
CA VAL A 219 -27.43 -9.57 16.81
C VAL A 219 -28.87 -10.08 16.95
N LYS A 220 -29.07 -11.37 16.61
CA LYS A 220 -30.35 -12.07 16.87
C LYS A 220 -30.15 -13.07 17.98
N THR A 221 -31.04 -13.03 18.95
CA THR A 221 -31.07 -13.97 20.06
C THR A 221 -32.26 -14.90 19.89
N SER A 222 -32.06 -16.20 20.12
CA SER A 222 -33.09 -17.23 20.10
C SER A 222 -32.99 -18.08 21.37
N GLU A 223 -33.99 -18.08 22.19
CA GLU A 223 -34.06 -18.97 23.36
C GLU A 223 -34.34 -20.41 22.92
N LYS A 224 -33.59 -21.34 23.44
CA LYS A 224 -33.69 -22.80 23.17
C LYS A 224 -34.26 -23.58 24.37
N GLY A 225 -34.63 -22.88 25.43
CA GLY A 225 -35.10 -23.46 26.69
C GLY A 225 -33.97 -23.66 27.71
N ASN A 226 -34.36 -23.83 28.98
CA ASN A 226 -33.42 -24.08 30.09
C ASN A 226 -32.30 -23.06 30.23
N GLY A 227 -32.55 -21.77 29.93
CA GLY A 227 -31.51 -20.74 29.98
C GLY A 227 -30.47 -20.80 28.88
N ILE A 228 -30.73 -21.58 27.82
CA ILE A 228 -29.85 -21.68 26.66
C ILE A 228 -30.30 -20.70 25.59
N TYR A 229 -29.36 -19.91 25.08
CA TYR A 229 -29.59 -18.90 24.06
C TYR A 229 -28.61 -19.09 22.90
N GLN A 230 -29.13 -19.05 21.68
CA GLN A 230 -28.33 -18.93 20.48
C GLN A 230 -28.18 -17.44 20.14
N LEU A 231 -26.96 -17.02 19.93
CA LEU A 231 -26.59 -15.68 19.48
C LEU A 231 -26.09 -15.78 18.03
N ASP A 232 -26.83 -15.20 17.11
CA ASP A 232 -26.41 -15.01 15.75
C ASP A 232 -25.93 -13.55 15.59
N ILE A 233 -24.63 -13.37 15.38
CA ILE A 233 -23.94 -12.09 15.39
C ILE A 233 -23.42 -11.82 13.98
N TRP A 234 -23.87 -10.72 13.35
CA TRP A 234 -23.34 -10.28 12.07
C TRP A 234 -22.34 -9.16 12.28
N THR A 235 -21.13 -9.41 11.78
CA THR A 235 -20.05 -8.40 11.73
C THR A 235 -19.89 -7.93 10.31
N GLU A 236 -19.82 -6.61 10.07
CA GLU A 236 -19.65 -6.03 8.75
C GLU A 236 -18.36 -5.24 8.62
N ASN A 237 -17.84 -5.21 7.40
CA ASN A 237 -16.86 -4.22 6.96
C ASN A 237 -17.58 -3.18 6.10
N ARG A 238 -17.64 -1.93 6.59
CA ARG A 238 -18.34 -0.83 5.89
C ARG A 238 -17.54 -0.25 4.76
N SER A 239 -16.24 -0.49 4.73
CA SER A 239 -15.34 0.06 3.72
C SER A 239 -15.25 -0.81 2.49
N PHE A 240 -14.82 -0.22 1.38
CA PHE A 240 -14.54 -0.97 0.15
C PHE A 240 -13.26 -1.81 0.26
N ILE A 241 -12.26 -1.34 1.02
CA ILE A 241 -11.02 -2.08 1.25
C ILE A 241 -11.29 -3.29 2.13
N PRO A 242 -10.85 -4.51 1.74
CA PRO A 242 -11.06 -5.71 2.56
C PRO A 242 -10.23 -5.66 3.85
N PHE A 243 -10.68 -6.36 4.86
CA PHE A 243 -9.93 -6.61 6.10
C PHE A 243 -9.58 -8.10 6.23
N PRO A 244 -8.30 -8.45 6.30
CA PRO A 244 -7.15 -7.66 5.86
C PRO A 244 -7.08 -7.59 4.32
N THR A 245 -6.07 -6.88 3.77
CA THR A 245 -5.77 -6.93 2.33
C THR A 245 -5.41 -8.36 1.91
N ASN A 246 -5.35 -8.67 0.62
CA ASN A 246 -4.90 -9.99 0.17
C ASN A 246 -3.42 -10.24 0.53
N MET A 247 -2.58 -9.20 0.50
CA MET A 247 -1.22 -9.31 1.02
C MET A 247 -1.21 -9.58 2.51
N GLY A 248 -2.09 -8.95 3.27
CA GLY A 248 -2.27 -9.21 4.69
C GLY A 248 -2.72 -10.64 4.99
N LYS A 249 -3.65 -11.19 4.21
CA LYS A 249 -4.04 -12.60 4.30
C LYS A 249 -2.85 -13.53 4.08
N ARG A 250 -2.06 -13.28 3.02
CA ARG A 250 -0.84 -14.02 2.69
C ARG A 250 0.16 -14.01 3.84
N ASN A 251 0.38 -12.86 4.45
CA ASN A 251 1.36 -12.67 5.52
C ASN A 251 0.82 -13.05 6.91
N MET A 252 -0.47 -13.41 7.03
CA MET A 252 -1.18 -13.57 8.31
C MET A 252 -1.07 -12.32 9.20
N GLN A 253 -1.16 -11.14 8.58
CA GLN A 253 -1.06 -9.82 9.20
C GLN A 253 -2.15 -8.89 8.63
N PRO A 254 -2.61 -7.89 9.36
CA PRO A 254 -2.44 -7.71 10.81
C PRO A 254 -3.12 -8.84 11.61
N ALA A 255 -2.96 -8.83 12.93
CA ALA A 255 -3.67 -9.77 13.80
C ALA A 255 -5.19 -9.71 13.55
N PRO A 256 -5.90 -10.85 13.63
CA PRO A 256 -7.35 -10.90 13.42
C PRO A 256 -8.10 -9.98 14.38
N ALA A 257 -9.25 -9.48 13.95
CA ALA A 257 -10.18 -8.83 14.85
C ALA A 257 -10.73 -9.85 15.84
N ILE A 258 -11.02 -9.41 17.06
CA ILE A 258 -11.55 -10.30 18.11
C ILE A 258 -12.97 -9.89 18.47
N LEU A 259 -13.91 -10.78 18.19
CA LEU A 259 -15.26 -10.66 18.71
C LEU A 259 -15.30 -11.32 20.09
N SER A 260 -15.54 -10.54 21.14
CA SER A 260 -15.66 -11.03 22.51
C SER A 260 -17.08 -10.83 23.06
N VAL A 261 -17.48 -11.75 23.94
CA VAL A 261 -18.78 -11.70 24.63
C VAL A 261 -18.54 -11.66 26.13
N GLU A 262 -18.99 -10.58 26.76
CA GLU A 262 -18.83 -10.32 28.19
C GLU A 262 -20.20 -10.30 28.88
N GLY A 263 -20.26 -10.76 30.10
CA GLY A 263 -21.46 -10.77 30.94
C GLY A 263 -21.27 -11.63 32.18
N GLU A 264 -22.12 -11.41 33.15
CA GLU A 264 -22.11 -12.19 34.39
C GLU A 264 -22.76 -13.55 34.17
N GLN A 265 -22.18 -14.60 34.76
CA GLN A 265 -22.72 -15.97 34.77
C GLN A 265 -23.08 -16.50 33.37
N ILE A 266 -22.12 -16.37 32.42
CA ILE A 266 -22.28 -16.91 31.06
C ILE A 266 -21.36 -18.12 30.92
N GLU A 267 -21.94 -19.26 30.51
CA GLU A 267 -21.23 -20.45 30.06
C GLU A 267 -21.36 -20.60 28.54
N PHE A 268 -20.30 -20.99 27.88
CA PHE A 268 -20.29 -21.21 26.43
C PHE A 268 -20.54 -22.69 26.14
N VAL A 269 -21.72 -23.00 25.63
CA VAL A 269 -22.09 -24.36 25.20
C VAL A 269 -21.46 -24.66 23.83
N SER A 270 -21.44 -23.65 22.94
CA SER A 270 -20.80 -23.74 21.62
C SER A 270 -20.20 -22.39 21.23
N GLY A 271 -19.03 -22.45 20.62
CA GLY A 271 -18.22 -21.26 20.30
C GLY A 271 -17.31 -20.86 21.46
N TYR A 272 -16.73 -19.67 21.35
CA TYR A 272 -15.72 -19.20 22.31
C TYR A 272 -16.05 -17.80 22.80
N ARG A 273 -15.67 -17.49 24.04
CA ARG A 273 -15.77 -16.14 24.62
C ARG A 273 -15.06 -15.08 23.77
N ARG A 274 -13.98 -15.46 23.09
CA ARG A 274 -13.19 -14.63 22.19
C ARG A 274 -13.04 -15.37 20.86
N THR A 275 -13.74 -14.91 19.84
CA THR A 275 -13.76 -15.50 18.50
C THR A 275 -12.92 -14.66 17.56
N PRO A 276 -11.85 -15.19 16.97
CA PRO A 276 -11.06 -14.46 15.99
C PRO A 276 -11.83 -14.34 14.65
N ILE A 277 -11.86 -13.14 14.10
CA ILE A 277 -12.36 -12.82 12.77
C ILE A 277 -11.15 -12.54 11.88
N THR A 278 -10.83 -13.51 11.04
CA THR A 278 -9.61 -13.46 10.23
C THR A 278 -9.75 -12.60 8.98
N SER A 279 -10.95 -12.49 8.41
CA SER A 279 -11.18 -11.65 7.23
C SER A 279 -12.67 -11.30 7.05
N ILE A 280 -12.91 -10.08 6.52
CA ILE A 280 -14.20 -9.64 6.00
C ILE A 280 -13.93 -8.85 4.73
N GLU A 281 -14.50 -9.27 3.60
CA GLU A 281 -14.38 -8.56 2.34
C GLU A 281 -15.01 -7.16 2.40
N GLY A 282 -14.61 -6.28 1.48
CA GLY A 282 -15.18 -4.94 1.42
C GLY A 282 -16.71 -4.97 1.23
N HIS A 283 -17.44 -4.10 1.93
CA HIS A 283 -18.91 -4.01 1.94
C HIS A 283 -19.61 -5.35 2.18
N SER A 284 -19.01 -6.22 2.98
CA SER A 284 -19.49 -7.57 3.23
C SER A 284 -19.76 -7.81 4.71
N ARG A 285 -20.51 -8.87 4.99
CA ARG A 285 -20.86 -9.32 6.33
C ARG A 285 -20.52 -10.78 6.51
N ILE A 286 -20.13 -11.12 7.72
CA ILE A 286 -19.97 -12.51 8.14
C ILE A 286 -20.86 -12.75 9.36
N LYS A 287 -21.32 -13.99 9.51
CA LYS A 287 -22.13 -14.44 10.63
C LYS A 287 -21.31 -15.31 11.56
N THR A 288 -21.31 -14.99 12.83
CA THR A 288 -20.80 -15.84 13.92
C THR A 288 -21.96 -16.33 14.77
N THR A 289 -22.08 -17.63 14.96
CA THR A 289 -23.11 -18.22 15.82
C THR A 289 -22.46 -18.75 17.08
N LEU A 290 -22.99 -18.34 18.24
CA LEU A 290 -22.58 -18.82 19.55
C LEU A 290 -23.78 -19.40 20.29
N ILE A 291 -23.60 -20.41 21.14
CA ILE A 291 -24.61 -20.91 22.04
C ILE A 291 -24.10 -20.72 23.46
N ILE A 292 -24.84 -19.98 24.24
CA ILE A 292 -24.51 -19.69 25.64
C ILE A 292 -25.60 -20.19 26.56
N GLN A 293 -25.21 -20.53 27.78
CA GLN A 293 -26.13 -20.78 28.89
C GLN A 293 -26.04 -19.61 29.88
N LYS A 294 -27.23 -19.09 30.26
CA LYS A 294 -27.35 -18.03 31.26
C LYS A 294 -28.66 -18.23 32.01
N GLU A 295 -28.54 -18.64 33.26
CA GLU A 295 -29.72 -19.00 34.08
C GLU A 295 -30.64 -17.83 34.41
N LYS A 296 -30.06 -16.65 34.62
CA LYS A 296 -30.82 -15.44 34.96
C LYS A 296 -30.81 -14.45 33.79
N PRO A 297 -31.99 -13.83 33.48
CA PRO A 297 -32.02 -12.72 32.54
C PRO A 297 -31.02 -11.64 32.88
N GLY A 298 -30.50 -10.96 31.88
CA GLY A 298 -29.53 -9.90 32.11
C GLY A 298 -28.84 -9.39 30.85
N LYS A 299 -27.90 -8.49 31.04
CA LYS A 299 -27.16 -7.89 29.95
C LYS A 299 -25.92 -8.73 29.54
N ILE A 300 -25.66 -8.74 28.27
CA ILE A 300 -24.39 -9.16 27.71
C ILE A 300 -23.84 -8.08 26.80
N THR A 301 -22.54 -7.93 26.77
CA THR A 301 -21.85 -6.95 25.97
C THR A 301 -20.98 -7.68 24.95
N LEU A 302 -21.17 -7.34 23.69
CA LEU A 302 -20.39 -7.81 22.57
C LEU A 302 -19.38 -6.72 22.25
N LYS A 303 -18.10 -7.09 22.15
CA LYS A 303 -17.03 -6.17 21.76
C LYS A 303 -16.31 -6.71 20.55
N LEU A 304 -16.10 -5.86 19.58
CA LEU A 304 -15.33 -6.15 18.38
C LEU A 304 -14.10 -5.25 18.38
N ASP A 305 -12.93 -5.87 18.53
CA ASP A 305 -11.64 -5.16 18.62
C ASP A 305 -10.74 -5.52 17.46
N SER A 306 -10.25 -4.52 16.75
CA SER A 306 -9.20 -4.66 15.74
C SER A 306 -8.16 -3.56 15.89
N LYS A 307 -6.89 -3.92 15.79
CA LYS A 307 -5.79 -2.95 15.84
C LYS A 307 -5.75 -2.01 14.64
N THR A 308 -6.34 -2.40 13.51
CA THR A 308 -6.24 -1.69 12.22
C THR A 308 -7.58 -1.37 11.58
N ALA A 309 -8.69 -1.85 12.14
CA ALA A 309 -10.03 -1.68 11.56
C ALA A 309 -11.07 -1.21 12.60
N GLY A 310 -10.60 -0.64 13.70
CA GLY A 310 -11.45 0.02 14.68
C GLY A 310 -11.95 -0.88 15.82
N HIS A 311 -12.84 -0.31 16.59
CA HIS A 311 -13.50 -0.89 17.76
C HIS A 311 -14.98 -0.62 17.70
N ASP A 312 -15.82 -1.59 18.10
CA ASP A 312 -17.26 -1.43 18.24
C ASP A 312 -17.77 -2.23 19.44
N GLU A 313 -18.83 -1.73 20.07
CA GLU A 313 -19.42 -2.35 21.25
C GLU A 313 -20.96 -2.28 21.19
N LEU A 314 -21.59 -3.40 21.49
CA LEU A 314 -23.06 -3.50 21.54
C LEU A 314 -23.49 -4.27 22.78
N THR A 315 -24.36 -3.66 23.60
CA THR A 315 -24.98 -4.32 24.75
C THR A 315 -26.41 -4.73 24.41
N ILE A 316 -26.75 -5.99 24.66
CA ILE A 316 -28.07 -6.55 24.47
C ILE A 316 -28.63 -7.16 25.78
N ASN A 317 -29.95 -7.26 25.88
CA ASN A 317 -30.61 -7.98 26.98
C ASN A 317 -30.92 -9.41 26.54
N ILE A 318 -30.75 -10.36 27.44
CA ILE A 318 -31.09 -11.78 27.23
C ILE A 318 -32.13 -12.21 28.28
N GLY A 319 -33.16 -12.92 27.83
CA GLY A 319 -34.20 -13.47 28.71
C GLY A 319 -35.18 -12.44 29.26
N GLY A 320 -35.45 -11.37 28.49
CA GLY A 320 -36.43 -10.32 28.83
C GLY A 320 -37.60 -10.31 27.86
#